data_a96baebec0a46fcd1d6c5fdd556790dc
#
_entry.id   a96baebec0a46fcd1d6c5fdd556790dc
#
_cell.length_a   1.000
_cell.length_b   1.000
_cell.length_c   1.000
_cell.angle_alpha   90.00
_cell.angle_beta   90.00
_cell.angle_gamma   90.00
#
_symmetry.space_group_name_H-M   'P 1'
#
loop_
_entity.id
_entity.type
_entity.pdbx_description
1 polymer ?
#
loop_
_entity_poly.entity_id
_entity_poly.type
_entity_poly.pdbx_seq_one_letter_code
_entity_poly.pdbx_strand_id
1 'polypeptide(L)'
;YYLKVWSEWEKNGTPGEQRNIAFNRLKICLQNQGAELNLSELDLKTLPDLPPQITTLEIRKNLLTYLPDFPPMLKVIHAQFNQLESLPALPETLEELNVGDNKIKELPYLPETLTHLRIHNNRLHILPLLPPELKLLIVSGNRLDS
;
A
#
# COMPACT_ATOMS: atom_id res chain seq x y z
N TYR A 1 3.36 -2.91 -22.17
CA TYR A 1 4.31 -2.73 -21.08
C TYR A 1 3.91 -3.54 -19.82
N TYR A 2 2.73 -3.30 -19.31
CA TYR A 2 2.33 -3.93 -18.04
C TYR A 2 2.23 -5.45 -18.14
N LEU A 3 1.64 -5.98 -19.20
CA LEU A 3 1.49 -7.43 -19.33
C LEU A 3 2.84 -8.15 -19.32
N LYS A 4 3.84 -7.56 -19.97
CA LYS A 4 5.19 -8.13 -19.98
C LYS A 4 5.81 -8.08 -18.59
N VAL A 5 5.75 -6.93 -17.92
CA VAL A 5 6.30 -6.74 -16.58
C VAL A 5 5.65 -7.71 -15.59
N TRP A 6 4.32 -7.82 -15.63
CA TRP A 6 3.59 -8.69 -14.71
C TRP A 6 3.84 -10.16 -14.99
N SER A 7 3.98 -10.55 -16.26
CA SER A 7 4.28 -11.93 -16.63
C SER A 7 5.66 -12.33 -16.08
N GLU A 8 6.64 -11.46 -16.21
CA GLU A 8 7.98 -11.72 -15.67
C GLU A 8 7.98 -11.78 -14.14
N TRP A 9 7.24 -10.88 -13.49
CA TRP A 9 7.10 -10.88 -12.04
C TRP A 9 6.46 -12.19 -11.55
N GLU A 10 5.41 -12.64 -12.23
CA GLU A 10 4.74 -13.89 -11.87
C GLU A 10 5.70 -15.09 -11.91
N LYS A 11 6.53 -15.15 -12.95
CA LYS A 11 7.46 -16.27 -13.13
C LYS A 11 8.54 -16.32 -12.06
N ASN A 12 8.88 -15.19 -11.46
CA ASN A 12 9.97 -15.09 -10.48
C ASN A 12 9.48 -15.22 -9.04
N GLY A 13 8.26 -15.72 -8.83
CA GLY A 13 7.71 -15.93 -7.51
C GLY A 13 8.41 -17.05 -6.76
N THR A 14 8.34 -17.00 -5.43
CA THR A 14 8.87 -18.07 -4.57
C THR A 14 7.73 -19.01 -4.16
N PRO A 15 8.06 -20.23 -3.69
CA PRO A 15 7.02 -21.17 -3.24
C PRO A 15 6.14 -20.54 -2.15
N GLY A 16 4.84 -20.72 -2.28
CA GLY A 16 3.85 -20.20 -1.34
C GLY A 16 3.19 -18.89 -1.78
N GLU A 17 3.85 -18.11 -2.63
CA GLU A 17 3.24 -16.88 -3.17
C GLU A 17 2.20 -17.23 -4.23
N GLN A 18 1.04 -16.59 -4.16
CA GLN A 18 -0.04 -16.81 -5.12
C GLN A 18 0.00 -15.79 -6.25
N ARG A 19 1.16 -15.66 -6.90
CA ARG A 19 1.36 -14.67 -7.97
C ARG A 19 0.49 -14.93 -9.20
N ASN A 20 0.09 -16.18 -9.45
CA ASN A 20 -0.81 -16.51 -10.55
C ASN A 20 -2.17 -15.83 -10.37
N ILE A 21 -2.70 -15.82 -9.16
CA ILE A 21 -3.97 -15.16 -8.85
C ILE A 21 -3.80 -13.64 -8.97
N ALA A 22 -2.71 -13.10 -8.42
CA ALA A 22 -2.41 -11.67 -8.50
C ALA A 22 -2.27 -11.21 -9.94
N PHE A 23 -1.54 -11.96 -10.78
CA PHE A 23 -1.36 -11.63 -12.18
C PHE A 23 -2.70 -11.55 -12.91
N ASN A 24 -3.58 -12.51 -12.66
CA ASN A 24 -4.90 -12.51 -13.28
C ASN A 24 -5.73 -11.29 -12.86
N ARG A 25 -5.70 -10.94 -11.58
CA ARG A 25 -6.41 -9.75 -11.07
C ARG A 25 -5.86 -8.45 -11.65
N LEU A 26 -4.53 -8.36 -11.79
CA LEU A 26 -3.89 -7.21 -12.43
C LEU A 26 -4.33 -7.06 -13.89
N LYS A 27 -4.35 -8.15 -14.64
CA LYS A 27 -4.79 -8.14 -16.05
C LYS A 27 -6.23 -7.67 -16.18
N ILE A 28 -7.12 -8.24 -15.39
CA ILE A 28 -8.54 -7.90 -15.42
C ILE A 28 -8.74 -6.42 -15.07
N CYS A 29 -8.05 -5.94 -14.05
CA CYS A 29 -8.12 -4.55 -13.64
C CYS A 29 -7.70 -3.60 -14.77
N LEU A 30 -6.60 -3.93 -15.44
CA LEU A 30 -6.10 -3.10 -16.54
C LEU A 30 -7.04 -3.13 -17.75
N GLN A 31 -7.49 -4.33 -18.14
CA GLN A 31 -8.37 -4.51 -19.30
C GLN A 31 -9.70 -3.79 -19.14
N ASN A 32 -10.25 -3.78 -17.93
CA ASN A 32 -11.54 -3.18 -17.66
C ASN A 32 -11.44 -1.73 -17.18
N GLN A 33 -10.23 -1.15 -17.15
CA GLN A 33 -9.98 0.18 -16.59
C GLN A 33 -10.58 0.32 -15.20
N GLY A 34 -10.41 -0.74 -14.38
CA GLY A 34 -10.98 -0.82 -13.05
C GLY A 34 -10.38 0.20 -12.10
N ALA A 35 -11.21 0.75 -11.20
CA ALA A 35 -10.77 1.70 -10.19
C ALA A 35 -10.20 1.01 -8.95
N GLU A 36 -10.57 -0.24 -8.71
CA GLU A 36 -10.15 -0.98 -7.52
C GLU A 36 -9.28 -2.18 -7.87
N LEU A 37 -8.22 -2.36 -7.10
CA LEU A 37 -7.36 -3.53 -7.23
C LEU A 37 -7.24 -4.19 -5.86
N ASN A 38 -7.63 -5.47 -5.78
CA ASN A 38 -7.52 -6.25 -4.55
C ASN A 38 -6.53 -7.39 -4.75
N LEU A 39 -5.38 -7.27 -4.09
CA LEU A 39 -4.33 -8.30 -4.05
C LEU A 39 -4.08 -8.77 -2.61
N SER A 40 -5.08 -8.68 -1.74
CA SER A 40 -4.93 -9.07 -0.33
C SER A 40 -4.92 -10.58 -0.15
N GLU A 41 -4.25 -11.02 0.91
CA GLU A 41 -4.25 -12.43 1.35
C GLU A 41 -3.73 -13.41 0.29
N LEU A 42 -2.67 -13.05 -0.44
CA LEU A 42 -2.06 -13.86 -1.48
C LEU A 42 -0.63 -14.28 -1.16
N ASP A 43 -0.18 -14.07 0.07
CA ASP A 43 1.17 -14.42 0.53
C ASP A 43 2.28 -13.81 -0.35
N LEU A 44 2.05 -12.60 -0.86
CA LEU A 44 2.98 -11.94 -1.76
C LEU A 44 4.15 -11.32 -0.98
N LYS A 45 5.36 -11.53 -1.49
CA LYS A 45 6.58 -10.94 -0.91
C LYS A 45 6.96 -9.63 -1.58
N THR A 46 6.57 -9.44 -2.83
CA THR A 46 6.76 -8.19 -3.57
C THR A 46 5.54 -7.91 -4.42
N LEU A 47 5.44 -6.67 -4.91
CA LEU A 47 4.45 -6.28 -5.90
C LEU A 47 5.16 -5.76 -7.16
N PRO A 48 4.59 -6.00 -8.34
CA PRO A 48 5.08 -5.36 -9.56
C PRO A 48 4.53 -3.95 -9.69
N ASP A 49 4.89 -3.24 -10.77
CA ASP A 49 4.28 -1.95 -11.07
C ASP A 49 2.76 -2.09 -11.10
N LEU A 50 2.08 -1.10 -10.54
CA LEU A 50 0.63 -1.14 -10.38
C LEU A 50 -0.09 -0.45 -11.54
N PRO A 51 -1.35 -0.85 -11.87
CA PRO A 51 -2.11 -0.17 -12.91
C PRO A 51 -2.28 1.32 -12.59
N PRO A 52 -2.08 2.22 -13.56
CA PRO A 52 -2.01 3.65 -13.28
C PRO A 52 -3.36 4.31 -12.97
N GLN A 53 -4.47 3.67 -13.32
CA GLN A 53 -5.80 4.27 -13.21
C GLN A 53 -6.50 3.97 -11.88
N ILE A 54 -5.93 3.12 -11.00
CA ILE A 54 -6.64 2.71 -9.79
C ILE A 54 -6.77 3.84 -8.79
N THR A 55 -7.89 3.86 -8.08
CA THR A 55 -8.16 4.81 -7.00
C THR A 55 -8.21 4.12 -5.64
N THR A 56 -8.39 2.80 -5.60
CA THR A 56 -8.40 2.01 -4.37
C THR A 56 -7.45 0.82 -4.51
N LEU A 57 -6.54 0.68 -3.54
CA LEU A 57 -5.58 -0.42 -3.49
C LEU A 57 -5.74 -1.19 -2.19
N GLU A 58 -6.05 -2.48 -2.31
CA GLU A 58 -6.16 -3.43 -1.20
C GLU A 58 -5.03 -4.43 -1.29
N ILE A 59 -4.07 -4.35 -0.36
CA ILE A 59 -2.90 -5.26 -0.33
C ILE A 59 -2.61 -5.77 1.08
N ARG A 60 -3.63 -5.77 1.93
CA ARG A 60 -3.48 -6.23 3.32
C ARG A 60 -3.14 -7.71 3.41
N LYS A 61 -2.55 -8.11 4.52
CA LYS A 61 -2.26 -9.52 4.84
C LYS A 61 -1.45 -10.22 3.76
N ASN A 62 -0.33 -9.62 3.41
CA ASN A 62 0.69 -10.23 2.58
C ASN A 62 2.01 -10.26 3.39
N LEU A 63 3.12 -10.46 2.72
CA LEU A 63 4.45 -10.55 3.33
C LEU A 63 5.36 -9.45 2.78
N LEU A 64 4.77 -8.31 2.42
CA LEU A 64 5.48 -7.23 1.75
C LEU A 64 6.40 -6.49 2.72
N THR A 65 7.66 -6.28 2.31
CA THR A 65 8.62 -5.48 3.07
C THR A 65 8.81 -4.09 2.49
N TYR A 66 8.50 -3.91 1.22
CA TYR A 66 8.52 -2.62 0.52
C TYR A 66 7.47 -2.63 -0.58
N LEU A 67 7.18 -1.45 -1.13
CA LEU A 67 6.16 -1.27 -2.16
C LEU A 67 6.76 -0.55 -3.38
N PRO A 68 6.23 -0.83 -4.60
CA PRO A 68 6.55 0.00 -5.75
C PRO A 68 5.93 1.39 -5.60
N ASP A 69 6.26 2.30 -6.51
CA ASP A 69 5.66 3.63 -6.51
C ASP A 69 4.13 3.52 -6.58
N PHE A 70 3.46 4.39 -5.84
CA PHE A 70 2.00 4.43 -5.87
C PHE A 70 1.50 5.09 -7.14
N PRO A 71 0.44 4.55 -7.79
CA PRO A 71 -0.23 5.24 -8.88
C PRO A 71 -0.77 6.60 -8.41
N PRO A 72 -0.77 7.62 -9.29
CA PRO A 72 -1.02 9.00 -8.86
C PRO A 72 -2.46 9.34 -8.53
N MET A 73 -3.41 8.45 -8.85
CA MET A 73 -4.84 8.72 -8.64
C MET A 73 -5.41 8.03 -7.41
N LEU A 74 -4.58 7.40 -6.58
CA LEU A 74 -5.06 6.66 -5.42
C LEU A 74 -5.70 7.59 -4.39
N LYS A 75 -6.87 7.19 -3.91
CA LYS A 75 -7.60 7.84 -2.83
C LYS A 75 -7.59 7.00 -1.57
N VAL A 76 -7.56 5.67 -1.70
CA VAL A 76 -7.61 4.73 -0.57
C VAL A 76 -6.53 3.69 -0.73
N ILE A 77 -5.72 3.50 0.33
CA ILE A 77 -4.70 2.46 0.39
C ILE A 77 -4.90 1.68 1.69
N HIS A 78 -5.12 0.37 1.57
CA HIS A 78 -5.19 -0.54 2.70
C HIS A 78 -4.04 -1.54 2.58
N ALA A 79 -3.01 -1.34 3.42
CA ALA A 79 -1.78 -2.16 3.41
C ALA A 79 -1.45 -2.72 4.80
N GLN A 80 -2.46 -2.84 5.66
CA GLN A 80 -2.25 -3.36 7.01
C GLN A 80 -1.87 -4.84 7.00
N PHE A 81 -1.19 -5.28 8.06
CA PHE A 81 -0.73 -6.66 8.22
C PHE A 81 0.22 -7.09 7.10
N ASN A 82 1.29 -6.36 6.97
CA ASN A 82 2.45 -6.71 6.16
C ASN A 82 3.71 -6.60 7.02
N GLN A 83 4.86 -6.47 6.40
CA GLN A 83 6.13 -6.30 7.09
C GLN A 83 6.87 -5.07 6.55
N LEU A 84 6.10 -4.05 6.17
CA LEU A 84 6.64 -2.84 5.55
C LEU A 84 7.54 -2.08 6.53
N GLU A 85 8.71 -1.70 6.07
CA GLU A 85 9.67 -0.91 6.86
C GLU A 85 9.63 0.56 6.49
N SER A 86 9.12 0.88 5.31
CA SER A 86 8.97 2.24 4.81
C SER A 86 7.85 2.28 3.78
N LEU A 87 7.48 3.49 3.37
CA LEU A 87 6.49 3.72 2.31
C LEU A 87 7.08 4.62 1.23
N PRO A 88 6.74 4.42 -0.05
CA PRO A 88 7.07 5.40 -1.07
C PRO A 88 6.28 6.69 -0.87
N ALA A 89 6.61 7.74 -1.63
CA ALA A 89 5.87 8.99 -1.57
C ALA A 89 4.37 8.76 -1.76
N LEU A 90 3.56 9.43 -0.96
CA LEU A 90 2.11 9.28 -1.01
C LEU A 90 1.52 10.15 -2.12
N PRO A 91 0.49 9.65 -2.85
CA PRO A 91 -0.16 10.45 -3.88
C PRO A 91 -0.86 11.69 -3.30
N GLU A 92 -0.85 12.78 -4.05
CA GLU A 92 -1.49 14.03 -3.64
C GLU A 92 -3.02 13.93 -3.55
N THR A 93 -3.59 12.84 -4.06
CA THR A 93 -5.04 12.58 -4.04
C THR A 93 -5.48 11.74 -2.85
N LEU A 94 -4.54 11.25 -2.04
CA LEU A 94 -4.83 10.25 -1.01
C LEU A 94 -5.73 10.83 0.09
N GLU A 95 -6.79 10.11 0.42
CA GLU A 95 -7.76 10.48 1.45
C GLU A 95 -7.72 9.53 2.65
N GLU A 96 -7.44 8.26 2.42
CA GLU A 96 -7.43 7.25 3.48
C GLU A 96 -6.22 6.34 3.33
N LEU A 97 -5.46 6.19 4.44
CA LEU A 97 -4.29 5.32 4.50
C LEU A 97 -4.37 4.44 5.73
N ASN A 98 -4.34 3.14 5.54
CA ASN A 98 -4.19 2.18 6.64
C ASN A 98 -2.94 1.35 6.41
N VAL A 99 -1.93 1.57 7.26
CA VAL A 99 -0.70 0.79 7.27
C VAL A 99 -0.43 0.25 8.68
N GLY A 100 -1.49 -0.02 9.42
CA GLY A 100 -1.40 -0.63 10.74
C GLY A 100 -0.73 -2.00 10.69
N ASP A 101 -0.11 -2.40 11.79
CA ASP A 101 0.53 -3.72 11.91
C ASP A 101 1.59 -3.96 10.84
N ASN A 102 2.55 -3.06 10.79
CA ASN A 102 3.74 -3.14 9.95
C ASN A 102 4.98 -2.85 10.80
N LYS A 103 6.10 -2.51 10.19
CA LYS A 103 7.37 -2.23 10.88
C LYS A 103 7.92 -0.86 10.48
N ILE A 104 7.03 0.07 10.18
CA ILE A 104 7.41 1.38 9.63
C ILE A 104 8.05 2.25 10.71
N LYS A 105 9.21 2.81 10.40
CA LYS A 105 9.97 3.67 11.31
C LYS A 105 9.72 5.15 11.06
N GLU A 106 9.44 5.52 9.81
CA GLU A 106 9.17 6.89 9.40
C GLU A 106 8.09 6.91 8.34
N LEU A 107 7.24 7.93 8.40
CA LEU A 107 6.23 8.15 7.36
C LEU A 107 6.74 9.21 6.37
N PRO A 108 6.38 9.09 5.08
CA PRO A 108 6.64 10.17 4.14
C PRO A 108 5.75 11.37 4.45
N TYR A 109 5.95 12.47 3.72
CA TYR A 109 5.09 13.64 3.80
C TYR A 109 3.62 13.23 3.61
N LEU A 110 2.74 13.74 4.49
CA LEU A 110 1.31 13.44 4.41
C LEU A 110 0.60 14.47 3.55
N PRO A 111 -0.14 14.05 2.51
CA PRO A 111 -0.83 15.01 1.64
C PRO A 111 -1.97 15.72 2.36
N GLU A 112 -2.27 16.94 1.93
CA GLU A 112 -3.33 17.75 2.54
C GLU A 112 -4.72 17.17 2.40
N THR A 113 -4.92 16.28 1.42
CA THR A 113 -6.19 15.60 1.18
C THR A 113 -6.50 14.50 2.19
N LEU A 114 -5.51 14.08 2.99
CA LEU A 114 -5.65 12.93 3.88
C LEU A 114 -6.60 13.24 5.03
N THR A 115 -7.62 12.40 5.19
CA THR A 115 -8.64 12.54 6.23
C THR A 115 -8.62 11.40 7.25
N HIS A 116 -8.18 10.21 6.87
CA HIS A 116 -8.15 9.05 7.74
C HIS A 116 -6.78 8.39 7.68
N LEU A 117 -6.12 8.31 8.84
CA LEU A 117 -4.77 7.75 8.94
C LEU A 117 -4.74 6.71 10.07
N ARG A 118 -4.45 5.47 9.71
CA ARG A 118 -4.25 4.37 10.66
C ARG A 118 -2.82 3.87 10.52
N ILE A 119 -2.03 4.13 11.56
CA ILE A 119 -0.60 3.78 11.61
C ILE A 119 -0.25 3.08 12.92
N HIS A 120 -1.24 2.46 13.54
CA HIS A 120 -1.06 1.74 14.81
C HIS A 120 -0.15 0.53 14.64
N ASN A 121 0.50 0.13 15.73
CA ASN A 121 1.37 -1.05 15.77
C ASN A 121 2.47 -1.01 14.70
N ASN A 122 3.23 0.06 14.72
CA ASN A 122 4.43 0.25 13.90
C ASN A 122 5.61 0.59 14.82
N ARG A 123 6.65 1.19 14.27
CA ARG A 123 7.88 1.54 15.01
C ARG A 123 8.22 3.02 14.91
N LEU A 124 7.20 3.86 14.80
CA LEU A 124 7.39 5.30 14.64
C LEU A 124 7.91 5.93 15.92
N HIS A 125 8.92 6.79 15.82
CA HIS A 125 9.44 7.58 16.92
C HIS A 125 8.91 9.01 16.87
N ILE A 126 8.53 9.49 15.71
CA ILE A 126 8.05 10.86 15.50
C ILE A 126 6.94 10.85 14.46
N LEU A 127 5.95 11.74 14.63
CA LEU A 127 4.91 11.94 13.65
C LEU A 127 5.30 13.07 12.71
N PRO A 128 5.04 12.95 11.38
CA PRO A 128 5.18 14.10 10.49
C PRO A 128 4.10 15.14 10.79
N LEU A 129 4.18 16.28 10.12
CA LEU A 129 3.11 17.29 10.22
C LEU A 129 1.80 16.65 9.79
N LEU A 130 0.77 16.81 10.64
CA LEU A 130 -0.55 16.25 10.35
C LEU A 130 -1.33 17.18 9.44
N PRO A 131 -2.04 16.63 8.44
CA PRO A 131 -2.85 17.46 7.54
C PRO A 131 -3.97 18.19 8.28
N PRO A 132 -4.36 19.40 7.86
CA PRO A 132 -5.35 20.19 8.58
C PRO A 132 -6.77 19.57 8.57
N GLU A 133 -7.08 18.75 7.57
CA GLU A 133 -8.41 18.15 7.45
C GLU A 133 -8.49 16.72 8.01
N LEU A 134 -7.48 16.29 8.77
CA LEU A 134 -7.43 14.95 9.33
C LEU A 134 -8.57 14.77 10.34
N LYS A 135 -9.41 13.75 10.12
CA LYS A 135 -10.58 13.45 10.94
C LYS A 135 -10.38 12.26 11.86
N LEU A 136 -9.53 11.30 11.45
CA LEU A 136 -9.25 10.11 12.22
C LEU A 136 -7.76 9.83 12.22
N LEU A 137 -7.21 9.63 13.43
CA LEU A 137 -5.82 9.24 13.60
C LEU A 137 -5.75 8.11 14.61
N ILE A 138 -5.25 6.94 14.20
CA ILE A 138 -4.97 5.83 15.09
C ILE A 138 -3.48 5.59 15.08
N VAL A 139 -2.82 5.82 16.21
CA VAL A 139 -1.36 5.85 16.31
C VAL A 139 -0.81 5.02 17.48
N SER A 140 -1.68 4.31 18.20
CA SER A 140 -1.27 3.48 19.35
C SER A 140 -0.27 2.39 18.93
N GLY A 141 0.49 1.86 19.89
CA GLY A 141 1.42 0.77 19.61
C GLY A 141 2.65 1.17 18.82
N ASN A 142 3.07 2.41 18.95
CA ASN A 142 4.31 2.91 18.35
C ASN A 142 5.33 3.24 19.45
N ARG A 143 6.44 3.85 19.07
CA ARG A 143 7.54 4.21 19.98
C ARG A 143 7.73 5.72 20.04
N LEU A 144 6.61 6.46 20.01
CA LEU A 144 6.65 7.90 19.96
C LEU A 144 7.26 8.49 21.23
N ASP A 145 8.12 9.46 21.05
CA ASP A 145 8.70 10.22 22.15
C ASP A 145 7.67 11.25 22.65
N SER A 146 7.60 11.41 23.95
CA SER A 146 6.66 12.34 24.57
C SER A 146 7.05 13.80 24.39
#